data_fa6ff19d92ec66f99e751b748c52365b
#
_entry.id   fa6ff19d92ec66f99e751b748c52365b
#
_cell.length_a   1.000
_cell.length_b   1.000
_cell.length_c   1.000
_cell.angle_alpha   90.00
_cell.angle_beta   90.00
_cell.angle_gamma   90.00
#
_symmetry.space_group_name_H-M   'P 1'
#
loop_
_entity.id
_entity.type
_entity.pdbx_description
1 polymer ?
#
loop_
_entity_poly.entity_id
_entity_poly.type
_entity_poly.pdbx_seq_one_letter_code
_entity_poly.pdbx_strand_id
1 'polypeptide(L)'
;MNRLLLSLSLILTFFFFSCGERKPVGRAADARYLEDGSNKGLVNLDKINAQDFSRAANQLVTDLLASGSLAEAPLQPAILHIGEVRNDTQAYFDTDLLLQGMKRDLLASKRVRISTTAGPEGKIADSYADTVRKELGADGDKQINRPRPYFSLSGKIIEETSRVEKVTQKDFYFLLTLTELNGGTGVWFGRELITKQGSRGAIGF
;
A
#
# COMPACT_ATOMS: atom_id res chain seq x y z
N MET A 1 31.46 59.28 39.52
CA MET A 1 31.84 57.92 39.87
C MET A 1 30.57 57.11 40.06
N ASN A 2 29.73 56.92 39.03
CA ASN A 2 28.50 56.08 39.09
C ASN A 2 27.87 55.78 37.72
N ARG A 3 28.62 55.85 36.63
CA ARG A 3 28.12 55.55 35.27
C ARG A 3 28.81 54.35 34.59
N LEU A 4 29.75 53.69 35.28
CA LEU A 4 30.53 52.59 34.71
C LEU A 4 30.08 51.19 35.18
N LEU A 5 29.10 51.09 36.07
CA LEU A 5 28.64 49.80 36.63
C LEU A 5 27.31 49.33 36.03
N LEU A 6 26.69 50.07 35.11
CA LEU A 6 25.42 49.74 34.48
C LEU A 6 25.56 49.11 33.08
N SER A 7 26.77 49.07 32.52
CA SER A 7 27.00 48.52 31.19
C SER A 7 27.50 47.04 31.20
N LEU A 8 27.74 46.47 32.37
CA LEU A 8 28.29 45.12 32.51
C LEU A 8 27.19 44.08 32.82
N SER A 9 25.94 44.51 33.06
CA SER A 9 24.85 43.58 33.42
C SER A 9 23.94 43.19 32.27
N LEU A 10 24.20 43.63 31.02
CA LEU A 10 23.30 43.40 29.88
C LEU A 10 23.89 42.43 28.83
N ILE A 11 25.01 41.77 29.13
CA ILE A 11 25.64 40.82 28.17
C ILE A 11 25.50 39.34 28.58
N LEU A 12 24.74 39.04 29.62
CA LEU A 12 24.72 37.66 30.17
C LEU A 12 23.37 36.95 30.04
N THR A 13 22.59 37.15 28.99
CA THR A 13 21.36 36.39 28.78
C THR A 13 21.07 36.05 27.32
N PHE A 14 22.05 35.61 26.57
CA PHE A 14 21.79 34.90 25.31
C PHE A 14 22.46 33.54 25.34
N PHE A 15 22.12 32.71 26.33
CA PHE A 15 22.23 31.27 26.17
C PHE A 15 21.07 30.82 25.30
N PHE A 16 21.31 30.73 24.00
CA PHE A 16 20.46 30.00 23.08
C PHE A 16 20.35 28.57 23.59
N PHE A 17 19.21 28.22 24.09
CA PHE A 17 18.78 26.83 24.17
C PHE A 17 18.70 26.32 22.73
N SER A 18 19.82 25.85 22.20
CA SER A 18 19.83 24.98 21.05
C SER A 18 19.18 23.67 21.48
N CYS A 19 17.89 23.55 21.30
CA CYS A 19 17.17 22.30 21.43
C CYS A 19 17.62 21.45 20.25
N GLY A 20 18.74 20.74 20.41
CA GLY A 20 19.23 19.80 19.44
C GLY A 20 18.16 18.72 19.26
N GLU A 21 17.58 18.65 18.09
CA GLU A 21 16.70 17.57 17.66
C GLU A 21 17.45 16.25 17.84
N ARG A 22 17.13 15.49 18.88
CA ARG A 22 17.76 14.20 19.13
C ARG A 22 17.37 13.28 17.98
N LYS A 23 18.35 12.91 17.17
CA LYS A 23 18.18 11.85 16.17
C LYS A 23 17.73 10.58 16.91
N PRO A 24 16.72 9.86 16.41
CA PRO A 24 16.26 8.63 17.04
C PRO A 24 17.43 7.64 17.07
N VAL A 25 17.92 7.35 18.24
CA VAL A 25 18.88 6.27 18.47
C VAL A 25 18.04 5.02 18.70
N GLY A 26 18.24 3.98 17.88
CA GLY A 26 17.45 2.77 17.85
C GLY A 26 17.54 1.91 19.11
N ARG A 27 17.07 2.42 20.25
CA ARG A 27 16.83 1.65 21.46
C ARG A 27 15.34 1.41 21.61
N ALA A 28 14.96 0.22 22.06
CA ALA A 28 13.56 -0.14 22.30
C ALA A 28 12.82 0.85 23.22
N ALA A 29 13.54 1.59 24.06
CA ALA A 29 13.00 2.64 24.93
C ALA A 29 12.55 3.91 24.18
N ASP A 30 12.98 4.09 22.93
CA ASP A 30 12.64 5.26 22.10
C ASP A 30 11.52 4.97 21.10
N ALA A 31 10.81 3.84 21.25
CA ALA A 31 9.69 3.46 20.40
C ALA A 31 8.55 4.49 20.55
N ARG A 32 8.02 4.97 19.42
CA ARG A 32 6.91 5.90 19.35
C ARG A 32 5.98 5.55 18.21
N TYR A 33 4.70 5.87 18.38
CA TYR A 33 3.76 5.80 17.29
C TYR A 33 4.03 6.92 16.27
N LEU A 34 3.95 6.59 15.00
CA LEU A 34 3.99 7.55 13.89
C LEU A 34 2.60 7.60 13.27
N GLU A 35 2.15 8.80 12.92
CA GLU A 35 0.90 8.96 12.18
C GLU A 35 1.02 8.35 10.79
N ASP A 36 -0.07 7.73 10.30
CA ASP A 36 -0.16 7.24 8.94
C ASP A 36 0.11 8.37 7.95
N GLY A 37 0.99 8.11 6.97
CA GLY A 37 1.40 9.10 5.98
C GLY A 37 2.45 10.11 6.46
N SER A 38 2.98 9.99 7.69
CA SER A 38 4.08 10.84 8.13
C SER A 38 5.36 10.52 7.36
N ASN A 39 6.10 11.56 6.92
CA ASN A 39 7.41 11.42 6.27
C ASN A 39 8.53 10.99 7.25
N LYS A 40 8.18 10.64 8.49
CA LYS A 40 9.11 10.28 9.56
C LYS A 40 9.35 8.78 9.69
N GLY A 41 8.71 7.95 8.85
CA GLY A 41 8.92 6.50 8.82
C GLY A 41 10.36 6.14 8.43
N LEU A 42 10.85 5.00 8.94
CA LEU A 42 12.14 4.48 8.52
C LEU A 42 12.04 4.01 7.06
N VAL A 43 12.83 4.63 6.19
CA VAL A 43 12.96 4.23 4.79
C VAL A 43 14.13 3.27 4.67
N ASN A 44 13.85 2.04 4.27
CA ASN A 44 14.88 1.06 3.92
C ASN A 44 14.95 0.94 2.39
N LEU A 45 16.15 1.01 1.84
CA LEU A 45 16.37 0.92 0.39
C LEU A 45 15.95 -0.45 -0.16
N ASP A 46 16.24 -1.51 0.60
CA ASP A 46 16.06 -2.90 0.16
C ASP A 46 14.69 -3.49 0.50
N LYS A 47 13.78 -2.71 1.10
CA LYS A 47 12.47 -3.19 1.54
C LYS A 47 11.36 -2.23 1.17
N ILE A 48 10.24 -2.79 0.76
CA ILE A 48 8.96 -2.08 0.69
C ILE A 48 8.40 -2.00 2.12
N ASN A 49 7.91 -0.85 2.52
CA ASN A 49 7.31 -0.62 3.83
C ASN A 49 5.80 -0.35 3.72
N ALA A 50 5.12 -0.26 4.87
CA ALA A 50 3.67 -0.03 4.90
C ALA A 50 3.23 1.28 4.22
N GLN A 51 4.06 2.33 4.27
CA GLN A 51 3.77 3.60 3.60
C GLN A 51 3.84 3.47 2.08
N ASP A 52 4.79 2.68 1.57
CA ASP A 52 4.90 2.39 0.13
C ASP A 52 3.64 1.65 -0.35
N PHE A 53 3.17 0.66 0.41
CA PHE A 53 1.93 -0.07 0.09
C PHE A 53 0.71 0.84 0.13
N SER A 54 0.57 1.67 1.17
CA SER A 54 -0.56 2.60 1.28
C SER A 54 -0.57 3.59 0.11
N ARG A 55 0.58 4.12 -0.25
CA ARG A 55 0.71 5.04 -1.39
C ARG A 55 0.34 4.36 -2.70
N ALA A 56 0.91 3.18 -2.98
CA ALA A 56 0.62 2.44 -4.19
C ALA A 56 -0.87 2.04 -4.28
N ALA A 57 -1.46 1.57 -3.16
CA ALA A 57 -2.87 1.22 -3.09
C ALA A 57 -3.77 2.41 -3.43
N ASN A 58 -3.55 3.56 -2.78
CA ASN A 58 -4.36 4.76 -2.99
C ASN A 58 -4.28 5.24 -4.44
N GLN A 59 -3.07 5.27 -5.02
CA GLN A 59 -2.89 5.74 -6.39
C GLN A 59 -3.55 4.79 -7.39
N LEU A 60 -3.32 3.48 -7.26
CA LEU A 60 -3.89 2.46 -8.16
C LEU A 60 -5.42 2.39 -8.07
N VAL A 61 -6.00 2.52 -6.86
CA VAL A 61 -7.45 2.56 -6.69
C VAL A 61 -8.03 3.83 -7.31
N THR A 62 -7.38 4.97 -7.11
CA THR A 62 -7.82 6.25 -7.69
C THR A 62 -7.83 6.16 -9.22
N ASP A 63 -6.78 5.63 -9.81
CA ASP A 63 -6.66 5.44 -11.25
C ASP A 63 -7.72 4.46 -11.80
N LEU A 64 -7.92 3.32 -11.13
CA LEU A 64 -8.95 2.36 -11.50
C LEU A 64 -10.36 2.97 -11.45
N LEU A 65 -10.67 3.73 -10.40
CA LEU A 65 -11.98 4.38 -10.27
C LEU A 65 -12.18 5.49 -11.31
N ALA A 66 -11.11 6.18 -11.69
CA ALA A 66 -11.14 7.23 -12.72
C ALA A 66 -11.28 6.66 -14.14
N SER A 67 -10.79 5.45 -14.40
CA SER A 67 -10.85 4.80 -15.72
C SER A 67 -12.27 4.54 -16.23
N GLY A 68 -13.24 4.39 -15.32
CA GLY A 68 -14.60 4.05 -15.67
C GLY A 68 -14.85 2.57 -15.97
N SER A 69 -13.80 1.73 -16.06
CA SER A 69 -13.92 0.30 -16.44
C SER A 69 -14.89 -0.50 -15.56
N LEU A 70 -15.02 -0.12 -14.28
CA LEU A 70 -15.94 -0.79 -13.36
C LEU A 70 -17.43 -0.56 -13.73
N ALA A 71 -17.74 0.48 -14.49
CA ALA A 71 -19.11 0.78 -14.93
C ALA A 71 -19.59 -0.15 -16.05
N GLU A 72 -18.68 -0.88 -16.71
CA GLU A 72 -18.99 -1.85 -17.76
C GLU A 72 -19.71 -3.11 -17.23
N ALA A 73 -19.68 -3.35 -15.91
CA ALA A 73 -20.38 -4.48 -15.32
C ALA A 73 -21.91 -4.32 -15.46
N PRO A 74 -22.62 -5.40 -15.87
CA PRO A 74 -24.09 -5.35 -16.08
C PRO A 74 -24.86 -5.13 -14.77
N LEU A 75 -24.26 -5.42 -13.63
CA LEU A 75 -24.80 -5.18 -12.29
C LEU A 75 -23.94 -4.20 -11.53
N GLN A 76 -24.59 -3.22 -10.91
CA GLN A 76 -23.91 -2.23 -10.07
C GLN A 76 -24.40 -2.33 -8.61
N PRO A 77 -23.51 -2.24 -7.62
CA PRO A 77 -22.05 -2.18 -7.71
C PRO A 77 -21.43 -3.43 -8.33
N ALA A 78 -20.36 -3.25 -9.13
CA ALA A 78 -19.67 -4.35 -9.78
C ALA A 78 -19.13 -5.37 -8.76
N ILE A 79 -19.22 -6.67 -9.06
CA ILE A 79 -18.65 -7.69 -8.19
C ILE A 79 -17.23 -8.02 -8.67
N LEU A 80 -16.26 -7.81 -7.77
CA LEU A 80 -14.83 -7.97 -8.02
C LEU A 80 -14.30 -9.19 -7.27
N HIS A 81 -13.59 -10.04 -7.98
CA HIS A 81 -12.68 -11.03 -7.40
C HIS A 81 -11.31 -10.40 -7.20
N ILE A 82 -10.73 -10.54 -6.02
CA ILE A 82 -9.34 -10.18 -5.80
C ILE A 82 -8.48 -11.41 -5.99
N GLY A 83 -7.74 -11.41 -7.08
CA GLY A 83 -6.78 -12.44 -7.42
C GLY A 83 -5.45 -12.27 -6.69
N GLU A 84 -4.45 -13.01 -7.14
CA GLU A 84 -3.10 -12.96 -6.57
C GLU A 84 -2.36 -11.69 -7.03
N VAL A 85 -1.60 -11.09 -6.11
CA VAL A 85 -0.53 -10.15 -6.43
C VAL A 85 0.81 -10.80 -6.10
N ARG A 86 1.52 -11.20 -7.15
CA ARG A 86 2.78 -11.93 -7.03
C ARG A 86 3.93 -10.99 -6.67
N ASN A 87 4.78 -11.43 -5.75
CA ASN A 87 6.02 -10.75 -5.43
C ASN A 87 7.17 -11.30 -6.28
N ASP A 88 7.54 -10.58 -7.33
CA ASP A 88 8.68 -10.89 -8.23
C ASP A 88 9.90 -10.01 -7.89
N THR A 89 10.06 -9.59 -6.62
CA THR A 89 11.22 -8.84 -6.14
C THR A 89 12.17 -9.74 -5.35
N GLN A 90 13.36 -9.25 -5.03
CA GLN A 90 14.29 -9.94 -4.14
C GLN A 90 13.95 -9.75 -2.65
N ALA A 91 13.08 -8.81 -2.32
CA ALA A 91 12.67 -8.53 -0.95
C ALA A 91 11.50 -9.42 -0.53
N TYR A 92 11.58 -9.99 0.68
CA TYR A 92 10.44 -10.68 1.27
C TYR A 92 9.49 -9.67 1.93
N PHE A 93 8.23 -9.67 1.52
CA PHE A 93 7.13 -8.93 2.14
C PHE A 93 5.79 -9.59 1.81
N ASP A 94 4.79 -9.27 2.62
CA ASP A 94 3.44 -9.77 2.44
C ASP A 94 2.65 -8.81 1.53
N THR A 95 2.24 -9.30 0.37
CA THR A 95 1.41 -8.54 -0.59
C THR A 95 -0.01 -8.29 -0.09
N ASP A 96 -0.45 -9.00 0.95
CA ASP A 96 -1.77 -8.78 1.55
C ASP A 96 -1.91 -7.36 2.15
N LEU A 97 -0.82 -6.73 2.57
CA LEU A 97 -0.85 -5.34 3.04
C LEU A 97 -1.33 -4.37 1.94
N LEU A 98 -0.85 -4.54 0.71
CA LEU A 98 -1.32 -3.79 -0.44
C LEU A 98 -2.80 -4.07 -0.70
N LEU A 99 -3.15 -5.37 -0.77
CA LEU A 99 -4.51 -5.80 -1.08
C LEU A 99 -5.52 -5.34 -0.03
N GLN A 100 -5.18 -5.33 1.26
CA GLN A 100 -6.08 -4.85 2.31
C GLN A 100 -6.36 -3.36 2.19
N GLY A 101 -5.33 -2.55 1.89
CA GLY A 101 -5.50 -1.12 1.59
C GLY A 101 -6.46 -0.92 0.42
N MET A 102 -6.20 -1.59 -0.70
CA MET A 102 -7.04 -1.50 -1.91
C MET A 102 -8.49 -1.96 -1.67
N LYS A 103 -8.68 -3.09 -0.96
CA LYS A 103 -10.03 -3.59 -0.62
C LYS A 103 -10.83 -2.54 0.15
N ARG A 104 -10.22 -1.93 1.17
CA ARG A 104 -10.86 -0.88 1.97
C ARG A 104 -11.30 0.30 1.09
N ASP A 105 -10.41 0.81 0.25
CA ASP A 105 -10.64 2.02 -0.53
C ASP A 105 -11.63 1.76 -1.68
N LEU A 106 -11.57 0.59 -2.30
CA LEU A 106 -12.55 0.14 -3.29
C LEU A 106 -13.95 0.01 -2.69
N LEU A 107 -14.10 -0.61 -1.51
CA LEU A 107 -15.40 -0.73 -0.83
C LEU A 107 -15.93 0.64 -0.38
N ALA A 108 -15.05 1.54 0.08
CA ALA A 108 -15.42 2.90 0.46
C ALA A 108 -16.00 3.70 -0.71
N SER A 109 -15.56 3.42 -1.94
CA SER A 109 -16.08 4.04 -3.17
C SER A 109 -17.54 3.69 -3.47
N LYS A 110 -18.08 2.61 -2.88
CA LYS A 110 -19.41 2.02 -3.14
C LYS A 110 -19.65 1.59 -4.59
N ARG A 111 -18.62 1.59 -5.44
CA ARG A 111 -18.71 1.17 -6.85
C ARG A 111 -18.50 -0.33 -7.04
N VAL A 112 -17.92 -1.00 -6.03
CA VAL A 112 -17.66 -2.45 -6.07
C VAL A 112 -18.12 -3.15 -4.81
N ARG A 113 -18.39 -4.45 -4.97
CA ARG A 113 -18.46 -5.45 -3.90
C ARG A 113 -17.34 -6.46 -4.11
N ILE A 114 -16.69 -6.89 -3.07
CA ILE A 114 -15.58 -7.85 -3.16
C ILE A 114 -16.09 -9.22 -2.78
N SER A 115 -15.85 -10.22 -3.63
CA SER A 115 -16.18 -11.60 -3.34
C SER A 115 -15.24 -12.15 -2.27
N THR A 116 -15.80 -12.73 -1.21
CA THR A 116 -15.07 -13.41 -0.12
C THR A 116 -15.09 -14.94 -0.28
N THR A 117 -15.91 -15.46 -1.21
CA THR A 117 -16.03 -16.89 -1.51
C THR A 117 -15.25 -17.30 -2.77
N ALA A 118 -14.51 -16.38 -3.35
CA ALA A 118 -13.56 -16.63 -4.41
C ALA A 118 -12.27 -15.87 -4.07
N GLY A 119 -11.16 -16.56 -3.91
CA GLY A 119 -9.87 -15.99 -3.52
C GLY A 119 -8.74 -16.50 -4.40
N PRO A 120 -7.52 -15.93 -4.25
CA PRO A 120 -6.33 -16.36 -4.98
C PRO A 120 -6.10 -17.88 -4.81
N GLU A 121 -5.67 -18.55 -5.85
CA GLU A 121 -5.36 -19.98 -5.84
C GLU A 121 -6.51 -20.89 -5.32
N GLY A 122 -7.77 -20.42 -5.41
CA GLY A 122 -8.91 -21.13 -4.87
C GLY A 122 -9.05 -21.03 -3.34
N LYS A 123 -8.23 -20.23 -2.67
CA LYS A 123 -8.38 -19.97 -1.24
C LYS A 123 -9.63 -19.13 -0.98
N ILE A 124 -10.46 -19.61 -0.09
CA ILE A 124 -11.70 -18.95 0.31
C ILE A 124 -11.42 -18.12 1.55
N ALA A 125 -11.72 -16.83 1.49
CA ALA A 125 -11.50 -15.93 2.63
C ALA A 125 -12.51 -16.17 3.77
N ASP A 126 -13.73 -16.61 3.42
CA ASP A 126 -14.80 -16.93 4.38
C ASP A 126 -15.42 -18.29 4.03
N SER A 127 -14.96 -19.34 4.71
CA SER A 127 -15.43 -20.71 4.50
C SER A 127 -16.88 -20.92 4.94
N TYR A 128 -17.34 -20.21 5.97
CA TYR A 128 -18.74 -20.28 6.42
C TYR A 128 -19.67 -19.68 5.37
N ALA A 129 -19.34 -18.51 4.86
CA ALA A 129 -20.12 -17.89 3.78
C ALA A 129 -20.16 -18.76 2.53
N ASP A 130 -19.08 -19.46 2.21
CA ASP A 130 -19.04 -20.40 1.09
C ASP A 130 -19.94 -21.63 1.32
N THR A 131 -19.94 -22.18 2.54
CA THR A 131 -20.83 -23.28 2.93
C THR A 131 -22.29 -22.88 2.80
N VAL A 132 -22.68 -21.77 3.42
CA VAL A 132 -24.05 -21.25 3.31
C VAL A 132 -24.44 -21.00 1.86
N ARG A 133 -23.53 -20.46 1.06
CA ARG A 133 -23.75 -20.26 -0.38
C ARG A 133 -23.99 -21.56 -1.13
N LYS A 134 -23.28 -22.63 -0.78
CA LYS A 134 -23.45 -23.97 -1.36
C LYS A 134 -24.79 -24.59 -0.94
N GLU A 135 -25.13 -24.49 0.34
CA GLU A 135 -26.40 -25.01 0.89
C GLU A 135 -27.61 -24.34 0.23
N LEU A 136 -27.61 -23.03 0.14
CA LEU A 136 -28.65 -22.27 -0.56
C LEU A 136 -28.75 -22.62 -2.05
N GLY A 137 -27.73 -23.28 -2.64
CA GLY A 137 -27.70 -23.72 -4.03
C GLY A 137 -28.08 -25.17 -4.22
N ALA A 138 -28.07 -25.94 -3.16
CA ALA A 138 -28.43 -27.36 -3.20
C ALA A 138 -29.96 -27.61 -3.13
N ASP A 139 -30.73 -26.66 -2.60
CA ASP A 139 -32.19 -26.68 -2.67
C ASP A 139 -32.66 -26.41 -4.10
N GLY A 140 -32.70 -27.47 -4.88
CA GLY A 140 -32.85 -27.53 -6.33
C GLY A 140 -34.07 -26.89 -6.97
N ASP A 141 -34.84 -26.06 -6.25
CA ASP A 141 -36.08 -25.46 -6.78
C ASP A 141 -36.02 -23.94 -7.03
N LYS A 142 -34.89 -23.30 -6.75
CA LYS A 142 -34.67 -21.91 -7.12
C LYS A 142 -33.31 -21.78 -7.75
N GLN A 143 -33.24 -21.65 -9.06
CA GLN A 143 -32.13 -20.98 -9.74
C GLN A 143 -32.03 -19.56 -9.18
N ILE A 144 -31.53 -19.43 -7.96
CA ILE A 144 -31.13 -18.15 -7.43
C ILE A 144 -30.00 -17.72 -8.33
N ASN A 145 -30.31 -16.77 -9.23
CA ASN A 145 -29.32 -16.15 -10.12
C ASN A 145 -28.30 -15.42 -9.22
N ARG A 146 -27.29 -16.19 -8.76
CA ARG A 146 -26.29 -15.70 -7.81
C ARG A 146 -25.33 -14.81 -8.55
N PRO A 147 -25.22 -13.56 -8.15
CA PRO A 147 -24.25 -12.69 -8.79
C PRO A 147 -22.84 -13.26 -8.61
N ARG A 148 -22.16 -13.51 -9.73
CA ARG A 148 -20.77 -13.93 -9.78
C ARG A 148 -19.88 -12.71 -9.94
N PRO A 149 -18.60 -12.80 -9.55
CA PRO A 149 -17.65 -11.78 -9.92
C PRO A 149 -17.67 -11.56 -11.44
N TYR A 150 -17.78 -10.31 -11.84
CA TYR A 150 -17.67 -9.92 -13.24
C TYR A 150 -16.23 -9.59 -13.62
N PHE A 151 -15.47 -9.07 -12.65
CA PHE A 151 -14.06 -8.75 -12.80
C PHE A 151 -13.18 -9.53 -11.84
N SER A 152 -11.92 -9.72 -12.26
CA SER A 152 -10.82 -10.17 -11.43
C SER A 152 -9.70 -9.12 -11.44
N LEU A 153 -9.19 -8.76 -10.26
CA LEU A 153 -8.03 -7.89 -10.10
C LEU A 153 -6.84 -8.74 -9.66
N SER A 154 -5.79 -8.76 -10.45
CA SER A 154 -4.55 -9.48 -10.17
C SER A 154 -3.33 -8.65 -10.56
N GLY A 155 -2.13 -9.09 -10.22
CA GLY A 155 -0.96 -8.34 -10.62
C GLY A 155 0.36 -8.91 -10.12
N LYS A 156 1.37 -8.05 -10.14
CA LYS A 156 2.70 -8.37 -9.63
C LYS A 156 3.45 -7.12 -9.21
N ILE A 157 4.43 -7.33 -8.33
CA ILE A 157 5.40 -6.31 -7.95
C ILE A 157 6.76 -6.77 -8.46
N ILE A 158 7.43 -5.93 -9.23
CA ILE A 158 8.78 -6.18 -9.76
C ILE A 158 9.75 -5.14 -9.24
N GLU A 159 11.02 -5.49 -9.15
CA GLU A 159 12.10 -4.63 -8.70
C GLU A 159 13.15 -4.48 -9.79
N GLU A 160 13.58 -3.24 -9.99
CA GLU A 160 14.75 -2.90 -10.82
C GLU A 160 15.77 -2.16 -9.96
N THR A 161 17.04 -2.56 -10.09
CA THR A 161 18.14 -1.94 -9.32
C THR A 161 19.14 -1.31 -10.28
N SER A 162 19.38 -0.02 -10.09
CA SER A 162 20.41 0.76 -10.79
C SER A 162 21.47 1.23 -9.80
N ARG A 163 22.74 1.25 -10.22
CA ARG A 163 23.84 1.72 -9.40
C ARG A 163 24.76 2.61 -10.19
N VAL A 164 25.04 3.79 -9.62
CA VAL A 164 26.01 4.74 -10.17
C VAL A 164 26.92 5.16 -9.01
N GLU A 165 28.20 4.86 -9.12
CA GLU A 165 29.22 5.11 -8.09
C GLU A 165 28.81 4.52 -6.72
N LYS A 166 28.58 5.39 -5.73
CA LYS A 166 28.16 5.00 -4.36
C LYS A 166 26.66 5.04 -4.14
N VAL A 167 25.89 5.50 -5.15
CA VAL A 167 24.44 5.61 -5.06
C VAL A 167 23.80 4.38 -5.68
N THR A 168 22.90 3.76 -4.94
CA THR A 168 22.03 2.68 -5.42
C THR A 168 20.61 3.21 -5.46
N GLN A 169 19.94 2.98 -6.58
CA GLN A 169 18.52 3.24 -6.77
C GLN A 169 17.80 1.91 -6.92
N LYS A 170 16.65 1.80 -6.25
CA LYS A 170 15.71 0.71 -6.42
C LYS A 170 14.34 1.23 -6.82
N ASP A 171 13.84 0.69 -7.90
CA ASP A 171 12.54 1.02 -8.47
C ASP A 171 11.61 -0.18 -8.29
N PHE A 172 10.52 0.02 -7.55
CA PHE A 172 9.49 -0.99 -7.32
C PHE A 172 8.25 -0.64 -8.14
N TYR A 173 7.93 -1.48 -9.11
CA TYR A 173 6.75 -1.31 -9.96
C TYR A 173 5.61 -2.17 -9.44
N PHE A 174 4.53 -1.54 -9.07
CA PHE A 174 3.26 -2.18 -8.72
C PHE A 174 2.41 -2.24 -9.98
N LEU A 175 2.23 -3.43 -10.53
CA LEU A 175 1.52 -3.66 -11.79
C LEU A 175 0.24 -4.43 -11.51
N LEU A 176 -0.91 -3.86 -11.86
CA LEU A 176 -2.21 -4.49 -11.70
C LEU A 176 -2.95 -4.58 -13.02
N THR A 177 -3.79 -5.59 -13.14
CA THR A 177 -4.66 -5.82 -14.28
C THR A 177 -6.08 -6.10 -13.77
N LEU A 178 -7.05 -5.38 -14.31
CA LEU A 178 -8.46 -5.71 -14.19
C LEU A 178 -8.88 -6.53 -15.41
N THR A 179 -9.34 -7.75 -15.19
CA THR A 179 -9.78 -8.67 -16.23
C THR A 179 -11.29 -8.82 -16.16
N GLU A 180 -11.99 -8.65 -17.27
CA GLU A 180 -13.38 -9.06 -17.44
C GLU A 180 -13.42 -10.58 -17.61
N LEU A 181 -14.21 -11.26 -16.74
CA LEU A 181 -14.11 -12.72 -16.59
C LEU A 181 -14.83 -13.51 -17.69
N ASN A 182 -15.87 -12.95 -18.31
CA ASN A 182 -16.61 -13.68 -19.34
C ASN A 182 -15.79 -13.76 -20.64
N GLY A 183 -15.15 -12.68 -21.04
CA GLY A 183 -14.31 -12.61 -22.23
C GLY A 183 -12.85 -12.95 -21.96
N GLY A 184 -12.41 -12.97 -20.70
CA GLY A 184 -11.01 -13.17 -20.34
C GLY A 184 -10.09 -12.03 -20.78
N THR A 185 -10.63 -10.82 -20.94
CA THR A 185 -9.91 -9.68 -21.49
C THR A 185 -9.52 -8.67 -20.40
N GLY A 186 -8.31 -8.12 -20.48
CA GLY A 186 -7.86 -7.04 -19.61
C GLY A 186 -8.55 -5.73 -20.01
N VAL A 187 -9.32 -5.15 -19.10
CA VAL A 187 -10.07 -3.90 -19.35
C VAL A 187 -9.43 -2.67 -18.70
N TRP A 188 -8.46 -2.89 -17.79
CA TRP A 188 -7.64 -1.84 -17.22
C TRP A 188 -6.29 -2.39 -16.76
N PHE A 189 -5.25 -1.56 -16.90
CA PHE A 189 -3.89 -1.85 -16.47
C PHE A 189 -3.38 -0.67 -15.67
N GLY A 190 -3.07 -0.89 -14.38
CA GLY A 190 -2.51 0.11 -13.50
C GLY A 190 -1.03 -0.12 -13.23
N ARG A 191 -0.30 0.97 -13.11
CA ARG A 191 1.11 0.97 -12.71
C ARG A 191 1.38 2.08 -11.72
N GLU A 192 2.01 1.74 -10.61
CA GLU A 192 2.58 2.72 -9.68
C GLU A 192 4.06 2.40 -9.49
N LEU A 193 4.87 3.46 -9.42
CA LEU A 193 6.32 3.37 -9.25
C LEU A 193 6.74 4.00 -7.93
N ILE A 194 7.42 3.25 -7.10
CA ILE A 194 8.07 3.71 -5.89
C ILE A 194 9.57 3.64 -6.08
N THR A 195 10.22 4.80 -6.18
CA THR A 195 11.68 4.90 -6.33
C THR A 195 12.33 5.22 -4.98
N LYS A 196 13.37 4.49 -4.64
CA LYS A 196 14.20 4.72 -3.45
C LYS A 196 15.65 4.86 -3.84
N GLN A 197 16.33 5.83 -3.24
CA GLN A 197 17.77 6.02 -3.41
C GLN A 197 18.47 6.02 -2.07
N GLY A 198 19.66 5.44 -2.04
CA GLY A 198 20.51 5.45 -0.87
C GLY A 198 21.98 5.30 -1.25
N SER A 199 22.86 5.86 -0.43
CA SER A 199 24.29 5.58 -0.50
C SER A 199 24.65 4.61 0.63
N ARG A 200 25.53 3.64 0.37
CA ARG A 200 26.19 2.92 1.46
C ARG A 200 27.05 3.93 2.19
N GLY A 201 26.60 4.35 3.37
CA GLY A 201 27.47 5.06 4.29
C GLY A 201 28.73 4.22 4.52
N ALA A 202 29.91 4.83 4.48
CA ALA A 202 31.12 4.17 4.93
C ALA A 202 30.83 3.65 6.35
N ILE A 203 30.86 2.34 6.54
CA ILE A 203 30.90 1.77 7.87
C ILE A 203 32.24 2.20 8.41
N GLY A 204 32.23 3.25 9.25
CA GLY A 204 33.43 3.63 10.02
C GLY A 204 33.71 2.48 10.97
N PHE A 205 34.89 1.89 10.82
CA PHE A 205 35.49 1.01 11.80
C PHE A 205 35.98 1.84 12.97
#